data_3c736c11579ccc36fcf627c3b155af03
#
_entry.id   3c736c11579ccc36fcf627c3b155af03
#
_cell.length_a   1.000
_cell.length_b   1.000
_cell.length_c   1.000
_cell.angle_alpha   90.00
_cell.angle_beta   90.00
_cell.angle_gamma   90.00
#
_symmetry.space_group_name_H-M   'P 1'
#
loop_
_entity.id
_entity.type
_entity.pdbx_description
1 polymer ?
#
loop_
_entity_poly.entity_id
_entity_poly.type
_entity_poly.pdbx_seq_one_letter_code
_entity_poly.pdbx_strand_id
1 'polypeptide(L)'
;GSGTPYTASVIPTPITGEISPSTEGSINGSRLPWQFNLDMNVDKNFTINYGGEGENAKSMNLNVYFWIGNLLNTRNINSVYRFTGVADDDGYLAAAQYQPLINSQNNPDSFRNYYSMYVDTPFNLGLPRTIRLGVKFDF
;
A
#
# COMPACT_ATOMS: atom_id res chain seq x y z
N GLY A 1 -7.49 14.41 -7.56
CA GLY A 1 -8.74 14.52 -6.82
C GLY A 1 -8.55 14.18 -5.35
N SER A 2 -9.32 14.81 -4.50
CA SER A 2 -9.41 14.39 -3.10
C SER A 2 -9.80 12.91 -3.01
N GLY A 3 -9.20 12.15 -2.10
CA GLY A 3 -9.40 10.73 -1.95
C GLY A 3 -10.87 10.29 -1.84
N THR A 4 -11.10 8.98 -1.88
CA THR A 4 -12.44 8.42 -1.82
C THR A 4 -13.15 8.78 -0.51
N PRO A 5 -14.44 9.11 -0.55
CA PRO A 5 -15.19 9.44 0.66
C PRO A 5 -15.45 8.19 1.51
N TYR A 6 -15.51 8.37 2.81
CA TYR A 6 -15.91 7.33 3.76
C TYR A 6 -16.77 7.92 4.89
N THR A 7 -17.50 7.06 5.59
CA THR A 7 -18.32 7.45 6.74
C THR A 7 -17.56 7.09 8.02
N ALA A 8 -17.34 8.09 8.89
CA ALA A 8 -16.73 7.85 10.19
C ALA A 8 -17.66 7.02 11.10
N SER A 9 -17.09 6.25 12.01
CA SER A 9 -17.82 5.45 12.99
C SER A 9 -17.33 5.73 14.40
N VAL A 10 -18.17 5.42 15.39
CA VAL A 10 -17.73 5.37 16.79
C VAL A 10 -16.79 4.18 17.01
N ILE A 11 -16.12 4.17 18.16
CA ILE A 11 -15.14 3.12 18.52
C ILE A 11 -15.75 1.73 18.32
N PRO A 12 -15.12 0.83 17.56
CA PRO A 12 -15.59 -0.53 17.39
C PRO A 12 -15.53 -1.30 18.72
N THR A 13 -16.47 -2.21 18.94
CA THR A 13 -16.41 -3.14 20.07
C THR A 13 -15.56 -4.36 19.68
N PRO A 14 -14.41 -4.60 20.29
CA PRO A 14 -13.45 -5.61 19.83
C PRO A 14 -13.89 -7.05 20.16
N ILE A 15 -14.81 -7.23 21.11
CA ILE A 15 -15.20 -8.56 21.63
C ILE A 15 -16.08 -9.34 20.66
N THR A 16 -16.84 -8.65 19.81
CA THR A 16 -17.80 -9.31 18.90
C THR A 16 -17.39 -9.24 17.43
N GLY A 17 -16.34 -8.47 17.09
CA GLY A 17 -16.03 -8.18 15.70
C GLY A 17 -17.13 -7.41 14.96
N GLU A 18 -18.21 -7.07 15.64
CA GLU A 18 -19.27 -6.26 15.06
C GLU A 18 -18.79 -4.83 14.88
N ILE A 19 -18.85 -4.38 13.65
CA ILE A 19 -18.71 -2.96 13.34
C ILE A 19 -19.87 -2.27 14.04
N SER A 20 -19.58 -1.39 14.99
CA SER A 20 -20.63 -0.59 15.62
C SER A 20 -21.48 0.06 14.53
N PRO A 21 -22.80 -0.18 14.49
CA PRO A 21 -23.67 0.39 13.48
C PRO A 21 -23.80 1.91 13.62
N SER A 22 -23.36 2.49 14.72
CA SER A 22 -23.45 3.93 14.93
C SER A 22 -22.36 4.64 14.15
N THR A 23 -22.79 5.52 13.27
CA THR A 23 -21.94 6.42 12.50
C THR A 23 -21.83 7.77 13.19
N GLU A 24 -20.67 8.41 13.08
CA GLU A 24 -20.43 9.74 13.58
C GLU A 24 -20.35 10.71 12.39
N GLY A 25 -21.18 11.74 12.41
CA GLY A 25 -21.24 12.72 11.33
C GLY A 25 -22.13 12.30 10.16
N SER A 26 -21.93 12.92 9.02
CA SER A 26 -22.71 12.68 7.80
C SER A 26 -22.17 11.47 7.02
N ILE A 27 -23.06 10.81 6.27
CA ILE A 27 -22.67 9.74 5.33
C ILE A 27 -21.67 10.30 4.32
N ASN A 28 -20.53 9.61 4.16
CA ASN A 28 -19.43 10.05 3.28
C ASN A 28 -18.88 11.44 3.62
N GLY A 29 -18.99 11.86 4.90
CA GLY A 29 -18.51 13.17 5.35
C GLY A 29 -17.00 13.30 5.46
N SER A 30 -16.29 12.18 5.53
CA SER A 30 -14.83 12.13 5.60
C SER A 30 -14.23 11.68 4.28
N ARG A 31 -12.97 12.02 4.03
CA ARG A 31 -12.25 11.64 2.81
C ARG A 31 -10.88 11.06 3.12
N LEU A 32 -10.49 10.06 2.35
CA LEU A 32 -9.13 9.53 2.35
C LEU A 32 -8.13 10.60 1.92
N PRO A 33 -6.85 10.47 2.33
CA PRO A 33 -5.79 11.32 1.83
C PRO A 33 -5.66 11.29 0.30
N TRP A 34 -4.98 12.28 -0.26
CA TRP A 34 -4.66 12.32 -1.67
C TRP A 34 -3.78 11.15 -2.05
N GLN A 35 -4.05 10.57 -3.23
CA GLN A 35 -3.21 9.54 -3.81
C GLN A 35 -2.34 10.15 -4.90
N PHE A 36 -1.06 9.81 -4.88
CA PHE A 36 -0.10 10.26 -5.87
C PHE A 36 0.76 9.08 -6.33
N ASN A 37 0.83 8.89 -7.65
CA ASN A 37 1.65 7.87 -8.29
C ASN A 37 2.46 8.50 -9.42
N LEU A 38 3.74 8.19 -9.44
CA LEU A 38 4.63 8.55 -10.54
C LEU A 38 5.38 7.29 -10.97
N ASP A 39 5.18 6.90 -12.21
CA ASP A 39 5.83 5.74 -12.80
C ASP A 39 6.85 6.21 -13.85
N MET A 40 7.97 5.49 -13.96
CA MET A 40 9.00 5.76 -14.94
C MET A 40 9.27 4.51 -15.76
N ASN A 41 9.35 4.68 -17.08
CA ASN A 41 9.75 3.62 -18.00
C ASN A 41 10.88 4.11 -18.88
N VAL A 42 11.95 3.35 -18.95
CA VAL A 42 13.11 3.61 -19.82
C VAL A 42 13.35 2.39 -20.69
N ASP A 43 13.30 2.59 -21.98
CA ASP A 43 13.55 1.60 -23.00
C ASP A 43 14.76 1.97 -23.83
N LYS A 44 15.66 1.02 -24.06
CA LYS A 44 16.81 1.21 -24.93
C LYS A 44 17.00 0.02 -25.86
N ASN A 45 16.99 0.30 -27.15
CA ASN A 45 17.31 -0.67 -28.19
C ASN A 45 18.77 -0.56 -28.62
N PHE A 46 19.45 -1.69 -28.67
CA PHE A 46 20.78 -1.83 -29.21
C PHE A 46 20.74 -2.80 -30.38
N THR A 47 21.32 -2.40 -31.50
CA THR A 47 21.51 -3.32 -32.64
C THR A 47 22.96 -3.78 -32.62
N ILE A 48 23.17 -5.08 -32.50
CA ILE A 48 24.48 -5.72 -32.50
C ILE A 48 24.64 -6.45 -33.81
N ASN A 49 25.60 -6.01 -34.63
CA ASN A 49 25.95 -6.69 -35.86
C ASN A 49 27.08 -7.67 -35.57
N TYR A 50 26.90 -8.92 -36.01
CA TYR A 50 27.90 -9.98 -35.86
C TYR A 50 28.02 -10.83 -37.14
N GLY A 51 29.11 -11.59 -37.30
CA GLY A 51 29.29 -12.50 -38.39
C GLY A 51 30.04 -11.96 -39.61
N GLY A 52 30.75 -10.82 -39.48
CA GLY A 52 31.67 -10.30 -40.54
C GLY A 52 31.00 -9.34 -41.53
N GLU A 53 31.75 -8.90 -42.53
CA GLU A 53 31.27 -8.02 -43.60
C GLU A 53 30.69 -8.84 -44.76
N GLY A 54 29.64 -8.34 -45.41
CA GLY A 54 29.06 -8.91 -46.61
C GLY A 54 27.79 -9.71 -46.40
N GLU A 55 27.49 -10.66 -47.27
CA GLU A 55 26.24 -11.44 -47.29
C GLU A 55 26.01 -12.30 -46.03
N ASN A 56 27.00 -12.51 -45.21
CA ASN A 56 26.91 -13.26 -43.95
C ASN A 56 26.74 -12.36 -42.71
N ALA A 57 26.57 -11.07 -42.88
CA ALA A 57 26.31 -10.19 -41.79
C ALA A 57 24.94 -10.50 -41.14
N LYS A 58 24.96 -10.80 -39.84
CA LYS A 58 23.77 -11.04 -39.05
C LYS A 58 23.61 -9.90 -38.05
N SER A 59 22.38 -9.51 -37.80
CA SER A 59 22.06 -8.52 -36.80
C SER A 59 21.18 -9.11 -35.71
N MET A 60 21.41 -8.71 -34.48
CA MET A 60 20.60 -9.04 -33.33
C MET A 60 20.17 -7.74 -32.67
N ASN A 61 18.90 -7.65 -32.35
CA ASN A 61 18.37 -6.53 -31.58
C ASN A 61 18.27 -6.90 -30.11
N LEU A 62 18.87 -6.08 -29.27
CA LEU A 62 18.79 -6.19 -27.82
C LEU A 62 17.95 -5.02 -27.29
N ASN A 63 16.82 -5.31 -26.70
CA ASN A 63 16.00 -4.33 -25.98
C ASN A 63 16.22 -4.48 -24.49
N VAL A 64 16.68 -3.43 -23.84
CA VAL A 64 16.80 -3.36 -22.39
C VAL A 64 15.74 -2.39 -21.89
N TYR A 65 14.85 -2.86 -21.01
CA TYR A 65 13.86 -2.00 -20.39
C TYR A 65 14.00 -1.97 -18.88
N PHE A 66 13.73 -0.80 -18.34
CA PHE A 66 13.76 -0.52 -16.92
C PHE A 66 12.49 0.21 -16.54
N TRP A 67 11.66 -0.44 -15.72
CA TRP A 67 10.39 0.10 -15.27
C TRP A 67 10.39 0.28 -13.76
N ILE A 68 9.98 1.47 -13.31
CA ILE A 68 9.81 1.78 -11.90
C ILE A 68 8.37 2.22 -11.68
N GLY A 69 7.63 1.44 -10.92
CA GLY A 69 6.32 1.83 -10.41
C GLY A 69 6.46 2.53 -9.07
N ASN A 70 5.70 3.60 -8.87
CA ASN A 70 5.75 4.44 -7.68
C ASN A 70 7.19 4.96 -7.40
N LEU A 71 7.74 5.71 -8.35
CA LEU A 71 9.12 6.20 -8.33
C LEU A 71 9.50 6.93 -7.04
N LEU A 72 8.59 7.75 -6.50
CA LEU A 72 8.81 8.52 -5.28
C LEU A 72 8.57 7.71 -4.00
N ASN A 73 8.18 6.44 -4.13
CA ASN A 73 7.80 5.58 -3.01
C ASN A 73 6.75 6.24 -2.09
N THR A 74 5.74 6.85 -2.69
CA THR A 74 4.67 7.51 -1.96
C THR A 74 3.80 6.48 -1.27
N ARG A 75 3.55 6.67 0.02
CA ARG A 75 2.65 5.82 0.81
C ARG A 75 1.20 6.22 0.53
N ASN A 76 0.61 5.64 -0.51
CA ASN A 76 -0.80 5.85 -0.85
C ASN A 76 -1.69 5.05 0.09
N ILE A 77 -2.74 5.67 0.61
CA ILE A 77 -3.69 5.05 1.53
C ILE A 77 -4.95 4.65 0.75
N ASN A 78 -5.24 3.35 0.73
CA ASN A 78 -6.40 2.80 0.04
C ASN A 78 -7.63 2.70 0.95
N SER A 79 -7.40 2.49 2.24
CA SER A 79 -8.44 2.36 3.25
C SER A 79 -7.96 2.86 4.59
N VAL A 80 -8.89 3.30 5.43
CA VAL A 80 -8.62 3.75 6.79
C VAL A 80 -9.62 3.12 7.76
N TYR A 81 -9.21 3.03 9.03
CA TYR A 81 -10.14 2.69 10.10
C TYR A 81 -11.11 3.85 10.32
N ARG A 82 -12.41 3.56 10.30
CA ARG A 82 -13.46 4.60 10.29
C ARG A 82 -13.51 5.45 11.52
N PHE A 83 -13.03 4.94 12.65
CA PHE A 83 -12.99 5.69 13.91
C PHE A 83 -11.83 6.69 13.94
N THR A 84 -10.61 6.24 13.61
CA THR A 84 -9.41 7.09 13.68
C THR A 84 -9.16 7.90 12.43
N GLY A 85 -9.63 7.42 11.27
CA GLY A 85 -9.31 8.01 9.97
C GLY A 85 -7.87 7.76 9.49
N VAL A 86 -7.13 6.83 10.12
CA VAL A 86 -5.79 6.42 9.72
C VAL A 86 -5.75 4.97 9.25
N ALA A 87 -4.69 4.59 8.54
CA ALA A 87 -4.60 3.28 7.89
C ALA A 87 -4.04 2.17 8.79
N ASP A 88 -3.36 2.54 9.85
CA ASP A 88 -2.54 1.65 10.69
C ASP A 88 -2.92 1.64 12.18
N ASP A 89 -3.99 2.33 12.57
CA ASP A 89 -4.48 2.37 13.95
C ASP A 89 -6.02 2.48 13.98
N ASP A 90 -6.68 1.54 14.66
CA ASP A 90 -8.14 1.58 14.86
C ASP A 90 -8.57 2.31 16.14
N GLY A 91 -7.61 2.78 16.95
CA GLY A 91 -7.84 3.52 18.19
C GLY A 91 -8.15 2.65 19.42
N TYR A 92 -8.22 1.33 19.29
CA TYR A 92 -8.57 0.42 20.39
C TYR A 92 -7.55 0.49 21.54
N LEU A 93 -6.25 0.40 21.23
CA LEU A 93 -5.20 0.39 22.24
C LEU A 93 -5.08 1.72 22.99
N ALA A 94 -5.49 2.83 22.37
CA ALA A 94 -5.44 4.16 22.98
C ALA A 94 -6.71 4.55 23.75
N ALA A 95 -7.82 3.84 23.51
CA ALA A 95 -9.10 4.18 24.12
C ALA A 95 -9.13 3.88 25.62
N ALA A 96 -9.43 4.89 26.41
CA ALA A 96 -9.42 4.80 27.88
C ALA A 96 -10.37 3.72 28.42
N GLN A 97 -11.50 3.50 27.75
CA GLN A 97 -12.52 2.53 28.17
C GLN A 97 -12.06 1.07 28.08
N TYR A 98 -11.04 0.77 27.26
CA TYR A 98 -10.50 -0.58 27.10
C TYR A 98 -9.23 -0.85 27.89
N GLN A 99 -8.64 0.16 28.54
CA GLN A 99 -7.40 -0.02 29.31
C GLN A 99 -7.51 -1.05 30.42
N PRO A 100 -8.61 -1.13 31.20
CA PRO A 100 -8.76 -2.17 32.23
C PRO A 100 -8.74 -3.58 31.62
N LEU A 101 -9.39 -3.77 30.46
CA LEU A 101 -9.43 -5.06 29.78
C LEU A 101 -8.05 -5.45 29.21
N ILE A 102 -7.33 -4.51 28.63
CA ILE A 102 -5.98 -4.73 28.10
C ILE A 102 -5.02 -5.09 29.24
N ASN A 103 -5.08 -4.38 30.35
CA ASN A 103 -4.19 -4.60 31.50
C ASN A 103 -4.53 -5.89 32.27
N SER A 104 -5.71 -6.46 32.08
CA SER A 104 -6.11 -7.75 32.67
C SER A 104 -5.59 -8.96 31.90
N GLN A 105 -4.96 -8.77 30.74
CA GLN A 105 -4.36 -9.86 29.98
C GLN A 105 -3.14 -10.44 30.71
N ASN A 106 -2.83 -11.70 30.48
CA ASN A 106 -1.66 -12.37 31.09
C ASN A 106 -0.34 -11.68 30.77
N ASN A 107 -0.22 -11.10 29.57
CA ASN A 107 0.92 -10.29 29.17
C ASN A 107 0.43 -9.09 28.34
N PRO A 108 0.12 -7.95 29.01
CA PRO A 108 -0.43 -6.77 28.34
C PRO A 108 0.48 -6.20 27.24
N ASP A 109 1.79 -6.23 27.44
CA ASP A 109 2.75 -5.68 26.47
C ASP A 109 2.81 -6.54 25.20
N SER A 110 2.83 -7.84 25.35
CA SER A 110 2.76 -8.77 24.23
C SER A 110 1.43 -8.61 23.46
N PHE A 111 0.32 -8.48 24.20
CA PHE A 111 -0.99 -8.24 23.60
C PHE A 111 -1.01 -6.95 22.76
N ARG A 112 -0.47 -5.84 23.30
CA ARG A 112 -0.39 -4.57 22.57
C ARG A 112 0.44 -4.70 21.30
N ASN A 113 1.58 -5.39 21.36
CA ASN A 113 2.44 -5.59 20.21
C ASN A 113 1.75 -6.41 19.12
N TYR A 114 1.13 -7.53 19.46
CA TYR A 114 0.41 -8.37 18.50
C TYR A 114 -0.80 -7.64 17.90
N TYR A 115 -1.53 -6.90 18.72
CA TYR A 115 -2.68 -6.15 18.26
C TYR A 115 -2.27 -5.02 17.28
N SER A 116 -1.22 -4.28 17.58
CA SER A 116 -0.72 -3.23 16.67
C SER A 116 -0.24 -3.80 15.33
N MET A 117 0.41 -4.99 15.35
CA MET A 117 0.78 -5.69 14.12
C MET A 117 -0.44 -6.16 13.32
N TYR A 118 -1.51 -6.55 13.98
CA TYR A 118 -2.75 -6.98 13.33
C TYR A 118 -3.48 -5.83 12.62
N VAL A 119 -3.53 -4.65 13.26
CA VAL A 119 -4.21 -3.47 12.67
C VAL A 119 -3.37 -2.77 11.62
N ASP A 120 -2.04 -2.93 11.63
CA ASP A 120 -1.15 -2.45 10.57
C ASP A 120 -1.22 -3.38 9.34
N THR A 121 -2.37 -3.33 8.68
CA THR A 121 -2.68 -4.20 7.55
C THR A 121 -2.14 -3.62 6.25
N PRO A 122 -1.30 -4.37 5.48
CA PRO A 122 -0.74 -3.88 4.22
C PRO A 122 -1.81 -3.61 3.14
N PHE A 123 -3.01 -4.21 3.24
CA PHE A 123 -4.12 -3.96 2.32
C PHE A 123 -4.69 -2.53 2.40
N ASN A 124 -4.50 -1.84 3.51
CA ASN A 124 -4.89 -0.44 3.66
C ASN A 124 -3.97 0.52 2.89
N LEU A 125 -2.84 0.04 2.45
CA LEU A 125 -1.84 0.81 1.73
C LEU A 125 -1.75 0.38 0.26
N GLY A 126 -1.38 1.32 -0.59
CA GLY A 126 -1.04 1.05 -1.99
C GLY A 126 0.30 0.33 -2.12
N LEU A 127 0.58 -0.13 -3.33
CA LEU A 127 1.85 -0.80 -3.63
C LEU A 127 3.03 0.16 -3.38
N PRO A 128 4.10 -0.32 -2.73
CA PRO A 128 5.32 0.43 -2.60
C PRO A 128 6.04 0.54 -3.94
N ARG A 129 7.18 1.21 -3.97
CA ARG A 129 8.03 1.28 -5.15
C ARG A 129 8.40 -0.13 -5.63
N THR A 130 8.12 -0.38 -6.90
CA THR A 130 8.44 -1.64 -7.57
C THR A 130 9.39 -1.35 -8.73
N ILE A 131 10.49 -2.10 -8.83
CA ILE A 131 11.49 -1.95 -9.88
C ILE A 131 11.50 -3.25 -10.69
N ARG A 132 11.42 -3.13 -12.02
CA ARG A 132 11.54 -4.24 -12.96
C ARG A 132 12.61 -3.92 -13.99
N LEU A 133 13.54 -4.84 -14.15
CA LEU A 133 14.56 -4.80 -15.20
C LEU A 133 14.35 -6.01 -16.11
N GLY A 134 14.28 -5.80 -17.40
CA GLY A 134 14.14 -6.88 -18.36
C GLY A 134 14.99 -6.66 -19.58
N VAL A 135 15.33 -7.77 -20.23
CA VAL A 135 16.12 -7.80 -21.45
C VAL A 135 15.39 -8.71 -22.45
N LYS A 136 15.16 -8.19 -23.66
CA LYS A 136 14.55 -8.94 -24.76
C LYS A 136 15.55 -9.04 -25.90
N PHE A 137 15.77 -10.25 -26.39
CA PHE A 137 16.59 -10.54 -27.54
C PHE A 137 15.71 -10.86 -28.75
N ASP A 138 16.01 -10.22 -29.89
CA ASP A 138 15.42 -10.54 -31.19
C ASP A 138 16.54 -10.92 -32.17
N PHE A 139 16.45 -12.11 -32.72
CA PHE A 139 17.44 -12.62 -33.68
C PHE A 139 16.91 -12.49 -35.12
#